data_301e98800e7e84ab983cfe37f491be35
#
_entry.id   301e98800e7e84ab983cfe37f491be35
#
_cell.length_a   1.000
_cell.length_b   1.000
_cell.length_c   1.000
_cell.angle_alpha   90.00
_cell.angle_beta   90.00
_cell.angle_gamma   90.00
#
_symmetry.space_group_name_H-M   'P 1'
#
loop_
_entity.id
_entity.type
_entity.pdbx_description
1 polymer ?
#
loop_
_entity_poly.entity_id
_entity_poly.type
_entity_poly.pdbx_seq_one_letter_code
_entity_poly.pdbx_strand_id
1 'polypeptide(L)'
;MAEHEFHKINLLIITPYEDFYEGMVDSVRIPTSDGEFGFMAGHSPFVAALEPGACVLTTGGETKYCMLSEGYCEINGMLALIVCNSAEWPEDIRLRRIINAYKAAIEEIKTHQDKNGRPVFSEDSVAKGKRALARMRFIERYGTDQQRERLADYKKSDFPDGKIPRLQ
;
A
#
# COMPACT_ATOMS: atom_id res chain seq x y z
N MET A 1 -8.50 -12.28 -33.62
CA MET A 1 -7.65 -12.28 -32.38
C MET A 1 -6.84 -11.00 -32.20
N ALA A 2 -7.16 -9.90 -32.85
CA ALA A 2 -6.43 -8.63 -32.78
C ALA A 2 -7.14 -7.51 -31.95
N GLU A 3 -8.32 -7.76 -31.44
CA GLU A 3 -9.11 -6.71 -30.76
C GLU A 3 -8.76 -6.51 -29.27
N HIS A 4 -8.05 -7.44 -28.62
CA HIS A 4 -7.71 -7.31 -27.20
C HIS A 4 -6.43 -6.49 -26.91
N GLU A 5 -5.53 -6.31 -27.89
CA GLU A 5 -4.27 -5.59 -27.67
C GLU A 5 -4.43 -4.06 -27.57
N PHE A 6 -5.47 -3.50 -28.19
CA PHE A 6 -5.72 -2.06 -28.20
C PHE A 6 -6.26 -1.48 -26.87
N HIS A 7 -6.56 -2.34 -25.90
CA HIS A 7 -7.16 -1.91 -24.63
C HIS A 7 -6.26 -2.16 -23.40
N LYS A 8 -4.95 -2.35 -23.59
CA LYS A 8 -4.01 -2.56 -22.50
C LYS A 8 -3.18 -1.33 -22.21
N ILE A 9 -2.83 -1.18 -20.93
CA ILE A 9 -1.94 -0.14 -20.43
C ILE A 9 -0.55 -0.76 -20.28
N ASN A 10 0.48 -0.09 -20.80
CA ASN A 10 1.86 -0.38 -20.41
C ASN A 10 2.11 0.23 -19.03
N LEU A 11 2.14 -0.61 -18.01
CA LEU A 11 2.35 -0.21 -16.62
C LEU A 11 3.80 -0.44 -16.22
N LEU A 12 4.41 0.59 -15.64
CA LEU A 12 5.71 0.54 -15.02
C LEU A 12 5.58 0.97 -13.56
N ILE A 13 6.07 0.15 -12.62
CA ILE A 13 6.15 0.47 -11.19
C ILE A 13 7.62 0.51 -10.79
N ILE A 14 8.10 1.67 -10.41
CA ILE A 14 9.50 1.94 -10.07
C ILE A 14 9.64 2.27 -8.58
N THR A 15 10.66 1.68 -7.97
CA THR A 15 11.12 2.03 -6.63
C THR A 15 12.57 2.52 -6.70
N PRO A 16 13.13 3.13 -5.65
CA PRO A 16 14.55 3.52 -5.63
C PRO A 16 15.53 2.35 -5.77
N TYR A 17 15.06 1.11 -5.62
CA TYR A 17 15.90 -0.07 -5.58
C TYR A 17 15.78 -0.94 -6.83
N GLU A 18 14.63 -0.90 -7.52
CA GLU A 18 14.35 -1.76 -8.66
C GLU A 18 13.14 -1.29 -9.47
N ASP A 19 13.06 -1.75 -10.71
CA ASP A 19 11.84 -1.76 -11.51
C ASP A 19 10.99 -2.94 -11.03
N PHE A 20 10.06 -2.64 -10.11
CA PHE A 20 9.26 -3.67 -9.42
C PHE A 20 8.30 -4.42 -10.35
N TYR A 21 7.73 -3.72 -11.32
CA TYR A 21 6.82 -4.30 -12.29
C TYR A 21 6.90 -3.55 -13.62
N GLU A 22 6.96 -4.31 -14.72
CA GLU A 22 6.78 -3.81 -16.07
C GLU A 22 5.90 -4.79 -16.85
N GLY A 23 4.85 -4.29 -17.49
CA GLY A 23 3.99 -5.16 -18.29
C GLY A 23 2.69 -4.52 -18.76
N MET A 24 2.03 -5.23 -19.69
CA MET A 24 0.73 -4.84 -20.22
C MET A 24 -0.39 -5.34 -19.33
N VAL A 25 -1.23 -4.44 -18.86
CA VAL A 25 -2.38 -4.72 -17.98
C VAL A 25 -3.69 -4.21 -18.58
N ASP A 26 -4.80 -4.86 -18.26
CA ASP A 26 -6.13 -4.45 -18.71
C ASP A 26 -6.68 -3.29 -17.88
N SER A 27 -6.42 -3.31 -16.57
CA SER A 27 -6.80 -2.26 -15.65
C SER A 27 -5.87 -2.18 -14.44
N VAL A 28 -5.80 -1.00 -13.86
CA VAL A 28 -5.04 -0.72 -12.64
C VAL A 28 -5.96 -0.01 -11.65
N ARG A 29 -5.84 -0.36 -10.37
CA ARG A 29 -6.47 0.37 -9.27
C ARG A 29 -5.41 0.70 -8.23
N ILE A 30 -5.29 1.99 -7.92
CA ILE A 30 -4.26 2.56 -7.04
C ILE A 30 -4.88 3.15 -5.79
N PRO A 31 -4.17 3.15 -4.66
CA PRO A 31 -4.60 3.81 -3.43
C PRO A 31 -4.26 5.30 -3.47
N THR A 32 -5.26 6.16 -3.24
CA THR A 32 -5.10 7.61 -3.15
C THR A 32 -5.69 8.14 -1.84
N SER A 33 -5.46 9.43 -1.53
CA SER A 33 -6.04 10.09 -0.36
C SER A 33 -7.58 10.06 -0.35
N ASP A 34 -8.19 10.09 -1.54
CA ASP A 34 -9.65 10.11 -1.70
C ASP A 34 -10.25 8.69 -1.81
N GLY A 35 -9.42 7.67 -1.67
CA GLY A 35 -9.81 6.27 -1.79
C GLY A 35 -9.11 5.54 -2.94
N GLU A 36 -9.70 4.45 -3.40
CA GLU A 36 -9.16 3.69 -4.53
C GLU A 36 -9.56 4.37 -5.85
N PHE A 37 -8.58 4.64 -6.71
CA PHE A 37 -8.78 5.17 -8.05
C PHE A 37 -8.44 4.10 -9.09
N GLY A 38 -9.41 3.79 -9.98
CA GLY A 38 -9.24 2.80 -11.04
C GLY A 38 -9.17 3.43 -12.41
N PHE A 39 -8.30 2.90 -13.27
CA PHE A 39 -8.17 3.35 -14.66
C PHE A 39 -7.87 2.19 -15.62
N MET A 40 -8.17 2.43 -16.88
CA MET A 40 -7.98 1.53 -18.02
C MET A 40 -7.32 2.28 -19.17
N ALA A 41 -6.95 1.58 -20.23
CA ALA A 41 -6.39 2.18 -21.44
C ALA A 41 -7.33 3.28 -21.99
N GLY A 42 -6.74 4.35 -22.51
CA GLY A 42 -7.48 5.50 -23.05
C GLY A 42 -7.96 6.50 -21.98
N HIS A 43 -7.58 6.31 -20.71
CA HIS A 43 -7.84 7.30 -19.68
C HIS A 43 -7.15 8.63 -20.04
N SER A 44 -7.84 9.75 -19.80
CA SER A 44 -7.25 11.08 -19.99
C SER A 44 -5.99 11.25 -19.14
N PRO A 45 -5.00 12.04 -19.59
CA PRO A 45 -3.80 12.33 -18.80
C PRO A 45 -4.15 12.79 -17.39
N PHE A 46 -3.54 12.17 -16.40
CA PHE A 46 -3.83 12.42 -14.98
C PHE A 46 -2.62 12.09 -14.12
N VAL A 47 -2.43 12.86 -13.04
CA VAL A 47 -1.42 12.58 -12.01
C VAL A 47 -2.12 12.45 -10.67
N ALA A 48 -1.85 11.37 -9.96
CA ALA A 48 -2.40 11.10 -8.64
C ALA A 48 -1.28 10.92 -7.61
N ALA A 49 -1.45 11.52 -6.44
CA ALA A 49 -0.64 11.19 -5.27
C ALA A 49 -1.10 9.84 -4.68
N LEU A 50 -0.14 9.00 -4.32
CA LEU A 50 -0.38 7.69 -3.73
C LEU A 50 -0.29 7.74 -2.21
N GLU A 51 -1.26 7.12 -1.57
CA GLU A 51 -1.20 6.77 -0.15
C GLU A 51 -0.74 5.31 0.01
N PRO A 52 -0.14 4.94 1.16
CA PRO A 52 0.19 3.54 1.43
C PRO A 52 -1.03 2.63 1.36
N GLY A 53 -1.04 1.68 0.44
CA GLY A 53 -2.20 0.82 0.22
C GLY A 53 -2.04 -0.22 -0.88
N ALA A 54 -3.13 -0.93 -1.17
CA ALA A 54 -3.17 -1.96 -2.19
C ALA A 54 -3.24 -1.36 -3.59
N CYS A 55 -2.37 -1.82 -4.47
CA CYS A 55 -2.51 -1.68 -5.91
C CYS A 55 -3.03 -3.01 -6.49
N VAL A 56 -3.98 -2.91 -7.39
CA VAL A 56 -4.61 -4.07 -8.02
C VAL A 56 -4.36 -4.01 -9.52
N LEU A 57 -3.77 -5.06 -10.06
CA LEU A 57 -3.44 -5.21 -11.47
C LEU A 57 -4.30 -6.34 -12.06
N THR A 58 -5.02 -6.06 -13.13
CA THR A 58 -5.80 -7.09 -13.83
C THR A 58 -5.23 -7.31 -15.22
N THR A 59 -4.95 -8.54 -15.57
CA THR A 59 -4.42 -8.94 -16.88
C THR A 59 -5.01 -10.26 -17.33
N GLY A 60 -5.68 -10.29 -18.48
CA GLY A 60 -6.25 -11.53 -19.03
C GLY A 60 -7.25 -12.22 -18.10
N GLY A 61 -7.96 -11.48 -17.26
CA GLY A 61 -8.89 -12.02 -16.26
C GLY A 61 -8.25 -12.42 -14.94
N GLU A 62 -6.92 -12.42 -14.85
CA GLU A 62 -6.19 -12.66 -13.60
C GLU A 62 -5.97 -11.34 -12.85
N THR A 63 -6.05 -11.39 -11.53
CA THR A 63 -5.84 -10.24 -10.66
C THR A 63 -4.65 -10.49 -9.74
N LYS A 64 -3.71 -9.53 -9.76
CA LYS A 64 -2.57 -9.49 -8.84
C LYS A 64 -2.70 -8.31 -7.90
N TYR A 65 -2.19 -8.47 -6.70
CA TYR A 65 -2.21 -7.45 -5.66
C TYR A 65 -0.79 -7.16 -5.21
N CYS A 66 -0.42 -5.87 -5.14
CA CYS A 66 0.82 -5.48 -4.50
C CYS A 66 0.57 -4.32 -3.53
N MET A 67 1.39 -4.25 -2.50
CA MET A 67 1.38 -3.17 -1.53
C MET A 67 2.28 -2.05 -2.03
N LEU A 68 1.75 -0.84 -2.20
CA LEU A 68 2.53 0.36 -2.50
C LEU A 68 2.68 1.23 -1.26
N SER A 69 3.81 1.91 -1.16
CA SER A 69 3.99 3.04 -0.25
C SER A 69 3.54 4.34 -0.92
N GLU A 70 3.73 5.45 -0.23
CA GLU A 70 3.52 6.80 -0.77
C GLU A 70 4.39 7.04 -2.01
N GLY A 71 3.87 7.84 -2.91
CA GLY A 71 4.47 8.16 -4.20
C GLY A 71 3.51 8.90 -5.10
N TYR A 72 3.63 8.68 -6.40
CA TYR A 72 2.69 9.22 -7.38
C TYR A 72 2.49 8.24 -8.55
N CYS A 73 1.36 8.40 -9.22
CA CYS A 73 1.04 7.71 -10.47
C CYS A 73 0.78 8.76 -11.55
N GLU A 74 1.45 8.62 -12.68
CA GLU A 74 1.19 9.38 -13.89
C GLU A 74 0.56 8.48 -14.93
N ILE A 75 -0.56 8.93 -15.50
CA ILE A 75 -1.31 8.23 -16.55
C ILE A 75 -1.31 9.11 -17.79
N ASN A 76 -0.97 8.52 -18.92
CA ASN A 76 -1.00 9.19 -20.22
C ASN A 76 -1.46 8.21 -21.31
N GLY A 77 -2.77 8.14 -21.53
CA GLY A 77 -3.38 7.29 -22.54
C GLY A 77 -3.13 5.80 -22.32
N MET A 78 -2.10 5.25 -22.95
CA MET A 78 -1.73 3.82 -22.87
C MET A 78 -0.53 3.56 -21.98
N LEU A 79 0.00 4.58 -21.32
CA LEU A 79 1.13 4.49 -20.40
C LEU A 79 0.68 4.84 -19.00
N ALA A 80 1.15 4.08 -18.02
CA ALA A 80 1.03 4.41 -16.61
C ALA A 80 2.37 4.19 -15.92
N LEU A 81 2.86 5.22 -15.25
CA LEU A 81 4.06 5.19 -14.46
C LEU A 81 3.71 5.38 -12.98
N ILE A 82 4.08 4.43 -12.17
CA ILE A 82 3.99 4.51 -10.71
C ILE A 82 5.39 4.63 -10.15
N VAL A 83 5.65 5.69 -9.39
CA VAL A 83 6.91 5.90 -8.66
C VAL A 83 6.59 5.95 -7.17
N CYS A 84 7.15 5.04 -6.39
CA CYS A 84 6.89 4.95 -4.95
C CYS A 84 8.16 4.55 -4.18
N ASN A 85 8.17 4.80 -2.87
CA ASN A 85 9.34 4.49 -2.04
C ASN A 85 9.56 2.98 -1.86
N SER A 86 8.49 2.18 -1.91
CA SER A 86 8.55 0.71 -1.88
C SER A 86 7.31 0.08 -2.49
N ALA A 87 7.50 -1.07 -3.12
CA ALA A 87 6.45 -1.96 -3.59
C ALA A 87 6.77 -3.38 -3.11
N GLU A 88 5.74 -4.15 -2.71
CA GLU A 88 5.93 -5.49 -2.14
C GLU A 88 4.80 -6.42 -2.60
N TRP A 89 5.14 -7.64 -3.04
CA TRP A 89 4.15 -8.69 -3.23
C TRP A 89 3.67 -9.22 -1.87
N PRO A 90 2.45 -9.80 -1.77
CA PRO A 90 1.93 -10.30 -0.50
C PRO A 90 2.88 -11.26 0.23
N GLU A 91 3.49 -12.18 -0.52
CA GLU A 91 4.41 -13.21 -0.01
C GLU A 91 5.72 -12.65 0.55
N ASP A 92 6.18 -11.48 0.04
CA ASP A 92 7.44 -10.86 0.45
C ASP A 92 7.28 -10.04 1.74
N ILE A 93 6.04 -9.74 2.11
CA ILE A 93 5.76 -8.92 3.29
C ILE A 93 6.05 -9.69 4.59
N ARG A 94 7.01 -9.19 5.38
CA ARG A 94 7.43 -9.79 6.66
C ARG A 94 6.61 -9.25 7.82
N LEU A 95 5.55 -9.97 8.19
CA LEU A 95 4.60 -9.55 9.22
C LEU A 95 5.27 -9.13 10.54
N ARG A 96 6.27 -9.89 11.03
CA ARG A 96 6.99 -9.57 12.27
C ARG A 96 7.64 -8.17 12.24
N ARG A 97 8.22 -7.78 11.08
CA ARG A 97 8.84 -6.45 10.92
C ARG A 97 7.79 -5.35 10.99
N ILE A 98 6.62 -5.59 10.39
CA ILE A 98 5.51 -4.62 10.36
C ILE A 98 4.96 -4.42 11.77
N ILE A 99 4.72 -5.50 12.51
CA ILE A 99 4.24 -5.43 13.89
C ILE A 99 5.22 -4.66 14.78
N ASN A 100 6.52 -4.94 14.66
CA ASN A 100 7.54 -4.24 15.42
C ASN A 100 7.62 -2.76 15.04
N ALA A 101 7.55 -2.42 13.74
CA ALA A 101 7.53 -1.04 13.28
C ALA A 101 6.31 -0.27 13.79
N TYR A 102 5.13 -0.91 13.80
CA TYR A 102 3.92 -0.32 14.35
C TYR A 102 4.04 -0.08 15.86
N LYS A 103 4.51 -1.07 16.62
CA LYS A 103 4.72 -0.94 18.07
C LYS A 103 5.72 0.18 18.40
N ALA A 104 6.82 0.25 17.68
CA ALA A 104 7.83 1.30 17.86
C ALA A 104 7.24 2.70 17.57
N ALA A 105 6.47 2.84 16.48
CA ALA A 105 5.82 4.11 16.15
C ALA A 105 4.81 4.56 17.22
N ILE A 106 4.00 3.64 17.75
CA ILE A 106 3.06 3.93 18.83
C ILE A 106 3.79 4.32 20.12
N GLU A 107 4.86 3.64 20.48
CA GLU A 107 5.65 3.94 21.68
C GLU A 107 6.33 5.30 21.55
N GLU A 108 6.91 5.62 20.39
CA GLU A 108 7.49 6.92 20.11
C GLU A 108 6.46 8.05 20.23
N ILE A 109 5.25 7.85 19.70
CA ILE A 109 4.14 8.82 19.84
C ILE A 109 3.73 9.02 21.31
N LYS A 110 3.71 7.96 22.11
CA LYS A 110 3.34 8.04 23.54
C LYS A 110 4.40 8.70 24.40
N THR A 111 5.68 8.51 24.08
CA THR A 111 6.80 8.97 24.91
C THR A 111 7.21 10.42 24.62
N HIS A 112 6.96 10.93 23.40
CA HIS A 112 7.24 12.30 23.05
C HIS A 112 6.14 13.23 23.57
N GLN A 113 6.47 13.99 24.62
CA GLN A 113 5.57 15.00 25.20
C GLN A 113 6.23 16.38 25.15
N ASP A 114 5.43 17.42 24.94
CA ASP A 114 5.86 18.80 25.07
C ASP A 114 6.10 19.17 26.57
N LYS A 115 6.58 20.39 26.81
CA LYS A 115 6.82 20.93 28.16
C LYS A 115 5.56 20.93 29.05
N ASN A 116 4.37 20.75 28.47
CA ASN A 116 3.08 20.74 29.14
C ASN A 116 2.51 19.32 29.28
N GLY A 117 3.28 18.27 28.92
CA GLY A 117 2.84 16.89 28.96
C GLY A 117 1.89 16.46 27.82
N ARG A 118 1.78 17.27 26.76
CA ARG A 118 0.94 16.94 25.61
C ARG A 118 1.74 16.07 24.63
N PRO A 119 1.13 15.02 24.05
CA PRO A 119 1.81 14.20 23.03
C PRO A 119 2.27 15.09 21.86
N VAL A 120 3.54 15.01 21.52
CA VAL A 120 4.11 15.62 20.31
C VAL A 120 4.18 14.55 19.24
N PHE A 121 3.36 14.69 18.23
CA PHE A 121 3.35 13.79 17.08
C PHE A 121 4.47 14.20 16.12
N SER A 122 5.55 13.45 16.07
CA SER A 122 6.51 13.58 14.97
C SER A 122 5.84 13.07 13.69
N GLU A 123 5.88 13.86 12.62
CA GLU A 123 5.32 13.47 11.32
C GLU A 123 5.90 12.13 10.84
N ASP A 124 7.19 11.89 11.11
CA ASP A 124 7.87 10.66 10.74
C ASP A 124 7.33 9.44 11.50
N SER A 125 7.08 9.54 12.80
CA SER A 125 6.51 8.45 13.60
C SER A 125 5.08 8.12 13.19
N VAL A 126 4.28 9.14 12.90
CA VAL A 126 2.92 8.97 12.37
C VAL A 126 2.96 8.30 11.00
N ALA A 127 3.84 8.75 10.10
CA ALA A 127 4.00 8.17 8.77
C ALA A 127 4.46 6.71 8.83
N LYS A 128 5.43 6.37 9.70
CA LYS A 128 5.88 4.99 9.94
C LYS A 128 4.74 4.10 10.43
N GLY A 129 3.95 4.58 11.38
CA GLY A 129 2.80 3.87 11.90
C GLY A 129 1.70 3.67 10.84
N LYS A 130 1.40 4.69 10.04
CA LYS A 130 0.44 4.60 8.93
C LYS A 130 0.87 3.56 7.89
N ARG A 131 2.15 3.57 7.48
CA ARG A 131 2.72 2.56 6.56
C ARG A 131 2.61 1.14 7.11
N ALA A 132 2.92 0.94 8.38
CA ALA A 132 2.78 -0.37 9.03
C ALA A 132 1.32 -0.82 9.09
N LEU A 133 0.41 0.08 9.44
CA LEU A 133 -1.02 -0.20 9.49
C LEU A 133 -1.60 -0.55 8.10
N ALA A 134 -1.18 0.17 7.06
CA ALA A 134 -1.59 -0.12 5.69
C ALA A 134 -1.16 -1.53 5.25
N ARG A 135 0.08 -1.94 5.59
CA ARG A 135 0.57 -3.31 5.34
C ARG A 135 -0.20 -4.38 6.12
N MET A 136 -0.58 -4.13 7.37
CA MET A 136 -1.40 -5.06 8.14
C MET A 136 -2.77 -5.26 7.47
N ARG A 137 -3.42 -4.17 7.04
CA ARG A 137 -4.70 -4.23 6.32
C ARG A 137 -4.56 -4.95 4.97
N PHE A 138 -3.44 -4.73 4.28
CA PHE A 138 -3.15 -5.42 3.04
C PHE A 138 -3.00 -6.93 3.27
N ILE A 139 -2.25 -7.35 4.29
CA ILE A 139 -2.11 -8.78 4.66
C ILE A 139 -3.46 -9.38 5.04
N GLU A 140 -4.30 -8.66 5.77
CA GLU A 140 -5.61 -9.14 6.16
C GLU A 140 -6.48 -9.51 4.95
N ARG A 141 -6.36 -8.76 3.86
CA ARG A 141 -7.14 -8.96 2.63
C ARG A 141 -6.47 -9.90 1.63
N TYR A 142 -5.16 -9.77 1.45
CA TYR A 142 -4.43 -10.36 0.31
C TYR A 142 -3.22 -11.20 0.73
N GLY A 143 -2.90 -11.27 2.02
CA GLY A 143 -1.80 -12.07 2.55
C GLY A 143 -2.04 -13.57 2.41
N THR A 144 -0.99 -14.36 2.60
CA THR A 144 -1.08 -15.82 2.68
C THR A 144 -1.89 -16.25 3.91
N ASP A 145 -2.43 -17.48 3.91
CA ASP A 145 -3.20 -18.00 5.05
C ASP A 145 -2.40 -17.93 6.34
N GLN A 146 -1.12 -18.30 6.29
CA GLN A 146 -0.22 -18.21 7.44
C GLN A 146 -0.02 -16.77 7.95
N GLN A 147 0.09 -15.80 7.04
CA GLN A 147 0.21 -14.39 7.43
C GLN A 147 -1.07 -13.89 8.08
N ARG A 148 -2.23 -14.24 7.53
CA ARG A 148 -3.54 -13.86 8.08
C ARG A 148 -3.78 -14.46 9.46
N GLU A 149 -3.46 -15.73 9.67
CA GLU A 149 -3.59 -16.41 10.95
C GLU A 149 -2.71 -15.75 12.03
N ARG A 150 -1.43 -15.54 11.73
CA ARG A 150 -0.50 -14.86 12.64
C ARG A 150 -0.92 -13.42 12.96
N LEU A 151 -1.47 -12.71 11.98
CA LEU A 151 -1.99 -11.35 12.21
C LEU A 151 -3.23 -11.37 13.10
N ALA A 152 -4.12 -12.35 12.93
CA ALA A 152 -5.29 -12.53 13.79
C ALA A 152 -4.89 -12.84 15.23
N ASP A 153 -3.89 -13.69 15.45
CA ASP A 153 -3.36 -14.00 16.78
C ASP A 153 -2.74 -12.77 17.44
N TYR A 154 -1.96 -12.00 16.68
CA TYR A 154 -1.42 -10.72 17.16
C TYR A 154 -2.54 -9.74 17.57
N LYS A 155 -3.59 -9.61 16.75
CA LYS A 155 -4.72 -8.73 17.09
C LYS A 155 -5.40 -9.15 18.38
N LYS A 156 -5.61 -10.43 18.61
CA LYS A 156 -6.23 -10.95 19.85
C LYS A 156 -5.37 -10.68 21.07
N SER A 157 -4.05 -10.80 20.95
CA SER A 157 -3.12 -10.65 22.08
C SER A 157 -2.92 -9.19 22.49
N ASP A 158 -2.74 -8.30 21.53
CA ASP A 158 -2.36 -6.90 21.78
C ASP A 158 -3.55 -5.92 21.73
N PHE A 159 -4.68 -6.33 21.14
CA PHE A 159 -5.90 -5.52 21.02
C PHE A 159 -7.14 -6.35 21.40
N PRO A 160 -7.51 -6.40 22.69
CA PRO A 160 -8.65 -7.19 23.17
C PRO A 160 -9.96 -6.90 22.44
N ASP A 161 -10.13 -5.66 21.97
CA ASP A 161 -11.28 -5.22 21.18
C ASP A 161 -11.17 -5.59 19.69
N GLY A 162 -10.12 -6.29 19.28
CA GLY A 162 -9.86 -6.70 17.89
C GLY A 162 -9.59 -5.55 16.94
N LYS A 163 -9.49 -4.31 17.42
CA LYS A 163 -9.30 -3.10 16.60
C LYS A 163 -7.92 -2.51 16.82
N ILE A 164 -7.11 -2.49 15.77
CA ILE A 164 -5.86 -1.74 15.78
C ILE A 164 -6.20 -0.24 15.79
N PRO A 165 -5.66 0.57 16.72
CA PRO A 165 -5.91 2.01 16.78
C PRO A 165 -5.58 2.70 15.46
N ARG A 166 -6.42 3.66 15.04
CA ARG A 166 -6.10 4.53 13.91
C ARG A 166 -5.12 5.60 14.38
N LEU A 167 -4.07 5.80 13.61
CA LEU A 167 -3.19 6.95 13.76
C LEU A 167 -3.86 8.12 13.01
N GLN A 168 -4.35 9.08 13.75
CA GLN A 168 -4.93 10.32 13.20
C GLN A 168 -3.82 11.31 12.94
#